data_b0c48b552e9dd500203e8024f0b33a96
#
_entry.id   b0c48b552e9dd500203e8024f0b33a96
#
_cell.length_a   1.000
_cell.length_b   1.000
_cell.length_c   1.000
_cell.angle_alpha   90.00
_cell.angle_beta   90.00
_cell.angle_gamma   90.00
#
_symmetry.space_group_name_H-M   'P 1'
#
loop_
_entity.id
_entity.type
_entity.pdbx_description
1 polymer ?
#
loop_
_entity_poly.entity_id
_entity_poly.type
_entity_poly.pdbx_seq_one_letter_code
_entity_poly.pdbx_strand_id
1 'polypeptide(L)'
;MRVLWLGCLILTTTACDVFVLAAEKVELAEPEADSRTRLVRSHVQVSGQLQTAAGGGKKISLKLNADAQYRFLERRLSGTGRDAETLRTARLYRFANNEAEVAPADLPAGTAPKKSTLKLPETRHLIVAHGRREGAMLYSPTATLTYDQLDLISTPGDSLSLLSLLPREEVALGDSWKPETWAVQMLCGIEAMTKGEITCKLEEADAKSARVTFSGAAEGATLGAPTSVQLTGEFNFDRIAKLMTRARVKQTETRAIGAAKPGLEVTANVTLERTLAEERSEAQLLSDAAVAELPVEPAPEMQFLRFESWGTRFYHDRDWHQFHQTNDVAVLRLMEHGSLLAQVNVSPVPATAAGSHTSEEQFQTDIRQSLGKKLKSIIKSEPLKPRNATDRRFLFRVTVDGEADGVPMTWFYHLCAAPTGQQVSFVFAVETKNLEKFNNRDLSLVRLLEFIPSRQAAK
;
A
#
# COMPACT_ATOMS: atom_id res chain seq x y z
N MET A 1 100.99 -18.25 24.21
CA MET A 1 100.31 -17.61 23.11
C MET A 1 99.07 -18.37 22.77
N ARG A 2 97.90 -17.93 23.19
CA ARG A 2 96.61 -18.55 22.89
C ARG A 2 95.85 -17.67 21.96
N VAL A 3 95.51 -18.20 20.78
CA VAL A 3 94.68 -17.51 19.78
C VAL A 3 93.24 -17.91 19.99
N LEU A 4 92.35 -16.89 20.29
CA LEU A 4 90.93 -17.08 20.39
C LEU A 4 90.32 -16.95 18.96
N TRP A 5 89.54 -17.93 18.56
CA TRP A 5 88.68 -17.84 17.41
C TRP A 5 87.30 -17.37 17.86
N LEU A 6 86.78 -16.24 17.30
CA LEU A 6 85.43 -15.73 17.46
C LEU A 6 84.65 -16.23 16.26
N GLY A 7 83.70 -17.19 16.48
CA GLY A 7 82.76 -17.64 15.49
C GLY A 7 81.55 -16.70 15.44
N CYS A 8 81.36 -16.04 14.33
CA CYS A 8 80.16 -15.20 14.04
C CYS A 8 79.01 -16.11 13.58
N LEU A 9 77.98 -16.27 14.44
CA LEU A 9 76.72 -16.97 14.09
C LEU A 9 75.80 -15.94 13.40
N ILE A 10 75.62 -16.05 12.09
CA ILE A 10 74.65 -15.31 11.29
C ILE A 10 73.29 -16.01 11.42
N LEU A 11 72.37 -15.45 12.23
CA LEU A 11 70.97 -15.84 12.24
C LEU A 11 70.28 -15.21 11.01
N THR A 12 70.02 -16.00 10.00
CA THR A 12 69.12 -15.63 8.90
C THR A 12 67.65 -15.76 9.36
N THR A 13 67.05 -14.66 9.73
CA THR A 13 65.56 -14.58 9.97
C THR A 13 64.91 -14.61 8.58
N THR A 14 64.38 -15.75 8.18
CA THR A 14 63.40 -15.85 7.05
C THR A 14 62.10 -15.17 7.50
N ALA A 15 61.90 -13.93 7.04
CA ALA A 15 60.59 -13.30 7.14
C ALA A 15 59.65 -14.07 6.21
N CYS A 16 58.70 -14.79 6.82
CA CYS A 16 57.59 -15.39 6.08
C CYS A 16 56.61 -14.25 5.78
N ASP A 17 56.70 -13.63 4.60
CA ASP A 17 55.69 -12.73 4.10
C ASP A 17 54.40 -13.51 3.94
N VAL A 18 53.51 -13.38 4.92
CA VAL A 18 52.13 -13.82 4.79
C VAL A 18 51.47 -12.84 3.84
N PHE A 19 51.45 -13.19 2.55
CA PHE A 19 50.57 -12.52 1.61
C PHE A 19 49.12 -12.72 2.05
N VAL A 20 48.58 -11.77 2.77
CA VAL A 20 47.14 -11.65 2.93
C VAL A 20 46.59 -11.31 1.56
N LEU A 21 46.17 -12.31 0.81
CA LEU A 21 45.34 -12.08 -0.39
C LEU A 21 44.17 -11.25 0.05
N ALA A 22 44.13 -9.98 -0.39
CA ALA A 22 42.94 -9.15 -0.18
C ALA A 22 41.74 -9.93 -0.76
N ALA A 23 40.73 -10.16 0.07
CA ALA A 23 39.53 -10.85 -0.35
C ALA A 23 38.95 -10.15 -1.57
N GLU A 24 38.68 -10.89 -2.63
CA GLU A 24 38.09 -10.35 -3.88
C GLU A 24 36.76 -9.71 -3.54
N LYS A 25 36.63 -8.41 -3.84
CA LYS A 25 35.38 -7.69 -3.65
C LYS A 25 34.49 -7.84 -4.89
N VAL A 26 33.19 -7.85 -4.65
CA VAL A 26 32.18 -8.02 -5.69
C VAL A 26 31.17 -6.86 -5.67
N GLU A 27 30.84 -6.37 -6.86
CA GLU A 27 29.78 -5.40 -7.06
C GLU A 27 28.42 -6.11 -7.11
N LEU A 28 27.46 -5.68 -6.28
CA LEU A 28 26.07 -6.16 -6.25
C LEU A 28 25.13 -4.99 -6.52
N ALA A 29 25.11 -4.48 -7.75
CA ALA A 29 24.31 -3.33 -8.13
C ALA A 29 23.50 -3.61 -9.41
N GLU A 30 22.18 -3.30 -9.37
CA GLU A 30 21.37 -3.22 -10.58
C GLU A 30 21.42 -1.80 -11.15
N PRO A 31 21.43 -1.62 -12.48
CA PRO A 31 21.35 -0.30 -13.09
C PRO A 31 20.12 0.48 -12.63
N GLU A 32 20.26 1.77 -12.37
CA GLU A 32 19.16 2.65 -11.97
C GLU A 32 18.06 2.73 -13.01
N ALA A 33 18.45 2.77 -14.31
CA ALA A 33 17.54 2.64 -15.44
C ALA A 33 18.03 1.50 -16.33
N ASP A 34 17.13 0.64 -16.77
CA ASP A 34 17.47 -0.52 -17.55
C ASP A 34 16.37 -0.81 -18.58
N SER A 35 16.72 -0.79 -19.86
CA SER A 35 15.79 -1.08 -20.95
C SER A 35 15.34 -2.54 -21.00
N ARG A 36 16.06 -3.44 -20.33
CA ARG A 36 15.70 -4.85 -20.29
C ARG A 36 14.42 -5.06 -19.49
N THR A 37 13.50 -5.82 -20.06
CA THR A 37 12.29 -6.25 -19.39
C THR A 37 12.54 -7.55 -18.62
N ARG A 38 12.01 -7.64 -17.43
CA ARG A 38 12.08 -8.80 -16.54
C ARG A 38 10.72 -9.42 -16.39
N LEU A 39 10.64 -10.74 -16.41
CA LEU A 39 9.46 -11.47 -15.96
C LEU A 39 9.60 -11.72 -14.46
N VAL A 40 8.64 -11.21 -13.70
CA VAL A 40 8.56 -11.37 -12.25
C VAL A 40 7.44 -12.36 -11.93
N ARG A 41 7.74 -13.34 -11.07
CA ARG A 41 6.78 -14.22 -10.42
C ARG A 41 6.92 -14.03 -8.92
N SER A 42 5.82 -13.78 -8.25
CA SER A 42 5.80 -13.66 -6.79
C SER A 42 4.66 -14.49 -6.22
N HIS A 43 4.93 -15.14 -5.11
CA HIS A 43 3.97 -15.88 -4.31
C HIS A 43 4.06 -15.42 -2.87
N VAL A 44 2.94 -15.01 -2.29
CA VAL A 44 2.83 -14.49 -0.93
C VAL A 44 1.83 -15.32 -0.16
N GLN A 45 2.27 -15.94 0.91
CA GLN A 45 1.42 -16.69 1.83
C GLN A 45 1.39 -15.98 3.17
N VAL A 46 0.20 -15.63 3.63
CA VAL A 46 -0.02 -14.93 4.91
C VAL A 46 -0.84 -15.81 5.83
N SER A 47 -0.40 -15.92 7.07
CA SER A 47 -1.16 -16.60 8.12
C SER A 47 -1.06 -15.84 9.44
N GLY A 48 -2.11 -15.89 10.26
CA GLY A 48 -2.14 -15.24 11.56
C GLY A 48 -3.53 -14.80 11.98
N GLN A 49 -3.61 -13.61 12.57
CA GLN A 49 -4.85 -13.09 13.14
C GLN A 49 -5.06 -11.62 12.78
N LEU A 50 -6.32 -11.28 12.56
CA LEU A 50 -6.82 -9.92 12.53
C LEU A 50 -7.50 -9.62 13.87
N GLN A 51 -7.36 -8.40 14.36
CA GLN A 51 -8.02 -7.95 15.59
C GLN A 51 -8.90 -6.73 15.28
N THR A 52 -10.14 -6.77 15.71
CA THR A 52 -11.06 -5.64 15.55
C THR A 52 -11.70 -5.31 16.89
N ALA A 53 -12.05 -4.05 17.08
CA ALA A 53 -12.80 -3.62 18.27
C ALA A 53 -14.29 -3.98 18.09
N ALA A 54 -14.86 -4.64 19.10
CA ALA A 54 -16.30 -4.80 19.23
C ALA A 54 -16.85 -3.75 20.21
N GLY A 55 -18.15 -3.55 20.19
CA GLY A 55 -18.83 -2.67 21.16
C GLY A 55 -18.48 -3.04 22.60
N GLY A 56 -18.39 -2.03 23.49
CA GLY A 56 -18.05 -2.24 24.89
C GLY A 56 -16.58 -2.56 25.18
N GLY A 57 -15.66 -2.20 24.28
CA GLY A 57 -14.20 -2.37 24.47
C GLY A 57 -13.69 -3.81 24.30
N LYS A 58 -14.54 -4.75 23.90
CA LYS A 58 -14.13 -6.12 23.58
C LYS A 58 -13.35 -6.15 22.27
N LYS A 59 -12.32 -7.01 22.23
CA LYS A 59 -11.59 -7.33 21.00
C LYS A 59 -12.12 -8.62 20.41
N ILE A 60 -12.30 -8.64 19.09
CA ILE A 60 -12.61 -9.84 18.32
C ILE A 60 -11.34 -10.21 17.57
N SER A 61 -10.91 -11.47 17.70
CA SER A 61 -9.82 -12.04 16.96
C SER A 61 -10.36 -12.95 15.85
N LEU A 62 -9.85 -12.76 14.63
CA LEU A 62 -10.22 -13.54 13.46
C LEU A 62 -8.96 -14.19 12.90
N LYS A 63 -8.99 -15.50 12.69
CA LYS A 63 -7.93 -16.20 11.95
C LYS A 63 -7.93 -15.72 10.51
N LEU A 64 -6.74 -15.48 9.97
CA LEU A 64 -6.51 -15.10 8.59
C LEU A 64 -5.56 -16.09 7.95
N ASN A 65 -5.94 -16.60 6.78
CA ASN A 65 -5.04 -17.25 5.84
C ASN A 65 -5.26 -16.59 4.48
N ALA A 66 -4.17 -16.28 3.78
CA ALA A 66 -4.25 -15.76 2.42
C ALA A 66 -3.12 -16.33 1.57
N ASP A 67 -3.43 -16.57 0.30
CA ASP A 67 -2.50 -17.04 -0.74
C ASP A 67 -2.64 -16.13 -1.96
N ALA A 68 -1.57 -15.45 -2.30
CA ALA A 68 -1.58 -14.49 -3.39
C ALA A 68 -0.46 -14.77 -4.39
N GLN A 69 -0.80 -14.73 -5.66
CA GLN A 69 0.10 -15.03 -6.77
C GLN A 69 0.10 -13.90 -7.78
N TYR A 70 1.31 -13.56 -8.24
CA TYR A 70 1.55 -12.47 -9.16
C TYR A 70 2.45 -12.93 -10.30
N ARG A 71 2.14 -12.47 -11.50
CA ARG A 71 3.02 -12.58 -12.65
C ARG A 71 2.94 -11.28 -13.44
N PHE A 72 4.06 -10.62 -13.61
CA PHE A 72 4.11 -9.36 -14.35
C PHE A 72 5.46 -9.19 -15.05
N LEU A 73 5.43 -8.39 -16.11
CA LEU A 73 6.62 -7.85 -16.72
C LEU A 73 7.02 -6.60 -15.94
N GLU A 74 8.31 -6.42 -15.71
CA GLU A 74 8.86 -5.27 -14.98
C GLU A 74 10.01 -4.66 -15.75
N ARG A 75 10.01 -3.33 -15.85
CA ARG A 75 11.11 -2.56 -16.40
C ARG A 75 11.53 -1.45 -15.44
N ARG A 76 12.85 -1.33 -15.19
CA ARG A 76 13.42 -0.25 -14.40
C ARG A 76 13.33 1.05 -15.18
N LEU A 77 12.88 2.09 -14.49
CA LEU A 77 12.80 3.45 -14.98
C LEU A 77 13.72 4.33 -14.15
N SER A 78 14.18 5.45 -14.72
CA SER A 78 14.82 6.49 -13.94
C SER A 78 13.85 7.01 -12.87
N GLY A 79 14.30 7.04 -11.65
CA GLY A 79 13.59 7.67 -10.55
C GLY A 79 13.85 9.17 -10.48
N THR A 80 13.26 9.82 -9.50
CA THR A 80 13.45 11.24 -9.21
C THR A 80 13.91 11.39 -7.76
N GLY A 81 14.41 12.57 -7.43
CA GLY A 81 14.77 12.88 -6.05
C GLY A 81 15.99 12.13 -5.53
N ARG A 82 15.92 11.72 -4.27
CA ARG A 82 16.95 10.99 -3.54
C ARG A 82 16.34 9.80 -2.80
N ASP A 83 17.17 8.90 -2.29
CA ASP A 83 16.76 7.77 -1.45
C ASP A 83 15.76 6.83 -2.19
N ALA A 84 14.64 6.51 -1.57
CA ALA A 84 13.60 5.64 -2.11
C ALA A 84 13.09 6.09 -3.49
N GLU A 85 13.06 7.39 -3.75
CA GLU A 85 12.52 7.98 -4.97
C GLU A 85 13.37 7.68 -6.21
N THR A 86 14.62 7.24 -6.04
CA THR A 86 15.46 6.72 -7.13
C THR A 86 14.95 5.37 -7.66
N LEU A 87 14.14 4.68 -6.89
CA LEU A 87 13.57 3.38 -7.23
C LEU A 87 12.25 3.57 -7.96
N ARG A 88 12.19 3.19 -9.24
CA ARG A 88 10.97 3.30 -10.05
C ARG A 88 10.91 2.19 -11.09
N THR A 89 9.71 1.60 -11.28
CA THR A 89 9.46 0.58 -12.31
C THR A 89 8.11 0.78 -12.99
N ALA A 90 8.02 0.39 -14.25
CA ALA A 90 6.77 0.09 -14.94
C ALA A 90 6.52 -1.41 -14.86
N ARG A 91 5.28 -1.80 -14.54
CA ARG A 91 4.84 -3.18 -14.39
C ARG A 91 3.63 -3.45 -15.27
N LEU A 92 3.67 -4.52 -16.04
CA LEU A 92 2.52 -4.99 -16.79
C LEU A 92 2.11 -6.35 -16.24
N TYR A 93 1.06 -6.36 -15.43
CA TYR A 93 0.54 -7.58 -14.82
C TYR A 93 -0.08 -8.50 -15.85
N ARG A 94 0.30 -9.78 -15.82
CA ARG A 94 -0.42 -10.86 -16.52
C ARG A 94 -1.56 -11.36 -15.67
N PHE A 95 -1.29 -11.48 -14.38
CA PHE A 95 -2.32 -11.67 -13.36
C PHE A 95 -1.80 -11.21 -11.99
N ALA A 96 -2.73 -10.84 -11.12
CA ALA A 96 -2.57 -10.70 -9.69
C ALA A 96 -3.84 -11.24 -9.05
N ASN A 97 -3.71 -12.30 -8.26
CA ASN A 97 -4.82 -13.00 -7.63
C ASN A 97 -4.51 -13.17 -6.15
N ASN A 98 -5.52 -13.06 -5.30
CA ASN A 98 -5.45 -13.39 -3.89
C ASN A 98 -6.70 -14.18 -3.49
N GLU A 99 -6.51 -15.27 -2.79
CA GLU A 99 -7.55 -16.03 -2.10
C GLU A 99 -7.32 -15.89 -0.60
N ALA A 100 -8.33 -15.43 0.13
CA ALA A 100 -8.23 -15.25 1.57
C ALA A 100 -9.38 -15.93 2.29
N GLU A 101 -9.08 -16.51 3.43
CA GLU A 101 -10.03 -17.10 4.36
C GLU A 101 -9.94 -16.37 5.70
N VAL A 102 -11.12 -15.94 6.19
CA VAL A 102 -11.24 -15.29 7.50
C VAL A 102 -12.30 -16.01 8.32
N ALA A 103 -11.98 -16.32 9.55
CA ALA A 103 -12.89 -17.01 10.46
C ALA A 103 -12.72 -16.51 11.91
N PRO A 104 -13.76 -16.50 12.75
CA PRO A 104 -13.61 -16.34 14.19
C PRO A 104 -12.58 -17.34 14.74
N ALA A 105 -11.81 -16.92 15.76
CA ALA A 105 -10.77 -17.78 16.34
C ALA A 105 -11.36 -19.07 16.96
N ASP A 106 -12.59 -18.98 17.44
CA ASP A 106 -13.42 -20.03 18.08
C ASP A 106 -14.54 -20.51 17.18
N LEU A 107 -14.28 -20.61 15.86
CA LEU A 107 -15.28 -21.07 14.89
C LEU A 107 -15.84 -22.43 15.26
N PRO A 108 -17.18 -22.59 15.43
CA PRO A 108 -17.79 -23.87 15.74
C PRO A 108 -17.46 -24.95 14.69
N ALA A 109 -17.28 -26.20 15.15
CA ALA A 109 -17.04 -27.32 14.26
C ALA A 109 -18.15 -27.45 13.20
N GLY A 110 -17.75 -27.58 11.93
CA GLY A 110 -18.68 -27.68 10.79
C GLY A 110 -19.10 -26.33 10.18
N THR A 111 -18.68 -25.19 10.73
CA THR A 111 -18.88 -23.88 10.11
C THR A 111 -17.73 -23.58 9.15
N ALA A 112 -18.06 -23.16 7.93
CA ALA A 112 -17.03 -22.79 6.94
C ALA A 112 -16.51 -21.37 7.17
N PRO A 113 -15.19 -21.12 6.98
CA PRO A 113 -14.63 -19.78 7.00
C PRO A 113 -15.21 -18.92 5.85
N LYS A 114 -15.23 -17.61 6.03
CA LYS A 114 -15.58 -16.69 4.95
C LYS A 114 -14.41 -16.62 3.97
N LYS A 115 -14.68 -17.01 2.72
CA LYS A 115 -13.71 -16.95 1.62
C LYS A 115 -13.92 -15.68 0.80
N SER A 116 -12.83 -15.10 0.34
CA SER A 116 -12.84 -14.00 -0.62
C SER A 116 -11.76 -14.23 -1.67
N THR A 117 -12.05 -13.82 -2.90
CA THR A 117 -11.10 -13.86 -4.01
C THR A 117 -11.03 -12.49 -4.63
N LEU A 118 -9.82 -11.97 -4.76
CA LEU A 118 -9.53 -10.71 -5.46
C LEU A 118 -8.72 -11.00 -6.70
N LYS A 119 -9.02 -10.29 -7.79
CA LYS A 119 -8.27 -10.34 -9.05
C LYS A 119 -8.09 -8.95 -9.62
N LEU A 120 -6.92 -8.65 -10.11
CA LEU A 120 -6.67 -7.40 -10.83
C LEU A 120 -7.32 -7.48 -12.22
N PRO A 121 -8.25 -6.57 -12.57
CA PRO A 121 -8.87 -6.57 -13.90
C PRO A 121 -7.86 -6.21 -15.00
N GLU A 122 -8.01 -6.77 -16.19
CA GLU A 122 -7.13 -6.51 -17.35
C GLU A 122 -6.99 -5.02 -17.69
N THR A 123 -8.06 -4.25 -17.50
CA THR A 123 -8.04 -2.79 -17.72
C THR A 123 -7.15 -2.02 -16.75
N ARG A 124 -6.54 -2.68 -15.74
CA ARG A 124 -5.65 -2.10 -14.72
C ARG A 124 -4.28 -2.79 -14.67
N HIS A 125 -3.91 -3.50 -15.71
CA HIS A 125 -2.68 -4.28 -15.72
C HIS A 125 -1.40 -3.44 -15.78
N LEU A 126 -1.45 -2.21 -16.33
CA LEU A 126 -0.30 -1.30 -16.33
C LEU A 126 -0.25 -0.53 -15.02
N ILE A 127 0.81 -0.77 -14.26
CA ILE A 127 1.06 -0.15 -12.94
C ILE A 127 2.46 0.47 -12.96
N VAL A 128 2.58 1.67 -12.45
CA VAL A 128 3.86 2.27 -12.10
C VAL A 128 4.06 2.10 -10.60
N ALA A 129 5.23 1.59 -10.22
CA ALA A 129 5.68 1.54 -8.83
C ALA A 129 6.79 2.58 -8.66
N HIS A 130 6.59 3.52 -7.76
CA HIS A 130 7.51 4.60 -7.43
C HIS A 130 7.87 4.52 -5.94
N GLY A 131 9.15 4.42 -5.63
CA GLY A 131 9.61 4.29 -4.26
C GLY A 131 9.26 5.52 -3.43
N ARG A 132 8.80 5.29 -2.21
CA ARG A 132 8.62 6.26 -1.14
C ARG A 132 9.20 5.66 0.14
N ARG A 133 9.50 6.47 1.13
CA ARG A 133 10.06 5.96 2.38
C ARG A 133 9.12 4.97 3.09
N GLU A 134 7.82 5.19 3.00
CA GLU A 134 6.77 4.34 3.57
C GLU A 134 6.39 3.12 2.71
N GLY A 135 7.09 2.88 1.61
CA GLY A 135 6.84 1.75 0.70
C GLY A 135 6.81 2.17 -0.77
N ALA A 136 6.30 1.32 -1.64
CA ALA A 136 6.11 1.65 -3.05
C ALA A 136 4.75 2.33 -3.27
N MET A 137 4.75 3.53 -3.83
CA MET A 137 3.53 4.16 -4.33
C MET A 137 3.15 3.53 -5.66
N LEU A 138 2.04 2.79 -5.67
CA LEU A 138 1.52 2.09 -6.85
C LEU A 138 0.37 2.87 -7.46
N TYR A 139 0.39 3.09 -8.78
CA TYR A 139 -0.73 3.72 -9.49
C TYR A 139 -0.81 3.22 -10.93
N SER A 140 -2.01 3.27 -11.52
CA SER A 140 -2.18 3.00 -12.94
C SER A 140 -2.26 4.31 -13.72
N PRO A 141 -1.43 4.51 -14.76
CA PRO A 141 -1.49 5.71 -15.59
C PRO A 141 -2.73 5.75 -16.50
N THR A 142 -3.41 4.61 -16.69
CA THR A 142 -4.52 4.47 -17.63
C THR A 142 -5.90 4.36 -16.99
N ALA A 143 -5.97 4.02 -15.69
CA ALA A 143 -7.26 3.81 -15.03
C ALA A 143 -7.12 3.87 -13.49
N THR A 144 -8.08 4.52 -12.83
CA THR A 144 -8.11 4.64 -11.37
C THR A 144 -8.35 3.28 -10.71
N LEU A 145 -7.53 2.93 -9.73
CA LEU A 145 -7.66 1.71 -8.93
C LEU A 145 -8.77 1.85 -7.88
N THR A 146 -9.37 0.74 -7.47
CA THR A 146 -10.13 0.68 -6.22
C THR A 146 -9.18 0.42 -5.04
N TYR A 147 -9.68 0.63 -3.81
CA TYR A 147 -8.94 0.31 -2.59
C TYR A 147 -8.47 -1.15 -2.59
N ASP A 148 -9.38 -2.09 -2.88
CA ASP A 148 -9.06 -3.53 -2.92
C ASP A 148 -8.01 -3.88 -4.00
N GLN A 149 -8.04 -3.20 -5.15
CA GLN A 149 -7.05 -3.40 -6.22
C GLN A 149 -5.68 -2.88 -5.80
N LEU A 150 -5.62 -1.74 -5.11
CA LEU A 150 -4.37 -1.22 -4.55
C LEU A 150 -3.84 -2.15 -3.46
N ASP A 151 -4.69 -2.60 -2.55
CA ASP A 151 -4.31 -3.52 -1.46
C ASP A 151 -3.81 -4.86 -2.03
N LEU A 152 -4.46 -5.39 -3.07
CA LEU A 152 -4.03 -6.61 -3.77
C LEU A 152 -2.59 -6.53 -4.27
N ILE A 153 -2.18 -5.40 -4.87
CA ILE A 153 -0.85 -5.25 -5.48
C ILE A 153 0.21 -4.66 -4.52
N SER A 154 -0.20 -4.23 -3.33
CA SER A 154 0.70 -3.75 -2.26
C SER A 154 1.15 -4.92 -1.40
N THR A 155 2.29 -5.52 -1.73
CA THR A 155 2.75 -6.77 -1.10
C THR A 155 3.99 -6.58 -0.25
N PRO A 156 4.14 -7.33 0.85
CA PRO A 156 5.44 -7.44 1.51
C PRO A 156 6.46 -8.05 0.56
N GLY A 157 7.75 -7.73 0.73
CA GLY A 157 8.81 -8.24 -0.14
C GLY A 157 8.66 -7.86 -1.61
N ASP A 158 8.12 -6.67 -1.88
CA ASP A 158 7.96 -6.12 -3.23
C ASP A 158 9.30 -6.06 -4.00
N SER A 159 9.29 -6.41 -5.28
CA SER A 159 10.49 -6.47 -6.14
C SER A 159 11.28 -5.16 -6.17
N LEU A 160 10.61 -4.01 -6.05
CA LEU A 160 11.26 -2.70 -6.03
C LEU A 160 11.90 -2.43 -4.66
N SER A 161 11.19 -2.72 -3.57
CA SER A 161 11.69 -2.50 -2.21
C SER A 161 12.90 -3.35 -1.87
N LEU A 162 12.95 -4.59 -2.38
CA LEU A 162 14.09 -5.49 -2.16
C LEU A 162 15.41 -4.97 -2.76
N LEU A 163 15.35 -4.13 -3.80
CA LEU A 163 16.55 -3.53 -4.40
C LEU A 163 17.27 -2.57 -3.43
N SER A 164 16.56 -2.04 -2.45
CA SER A 164 17.15 -1.18 -1.41
C SER A 164 18.09 -1.91 -0.45
N LEU A 165 18.10 -3.25 -0.48
CA LEU A 165 19.02 -4.08 0.31
C LEU A 165 20.41 -4.22 -0.33
N LEU A 166 20.56 -3.88 -1.63
CA LEU A 166 21.84 -3.98 -2.32
C LEU A 166 22.87 -3.01 -1.71
N PRO A 167 24.15 -3.43 -1.57
CA PRO A 167 25.19 -2.56 -1.03
C PRO A 167 25.51 -1.44 -2.01
N ARG A 168 25.95 -0.28 -1.49
CA ARG A 168 26.41 0.84 -2.31
C ARG A 168 27.83 0.68 -2.78
N GLU A 169 28.63 -0.09 -2.05
CA GLU A 169 30.04 -0.34 -2.33
C GLU A 169 30.26 -1.83 -2.60
N GLU A 170 31.40 -2.14 -3.20
CA GLU A 170 31.82 -3.51 -3.36
C GLU A 170 32.06 -4.19 -2.02
N VAL A 171 31.61 -5.43 -1.89
CA VAL A 171 31.71 -6.22 -0.65
C VAL A 171 32.50 -7.51 -0.89
N ALA A 172 33.25 -7.97 0.11
CA ALA A 172 33.95 -9.23 0.08
C ALA A 172 33.12 -10.37 0.69
N LEU A 173 33.44 -11.60 0.38
CA LEU A 173 32.81 -12.77 0.99
C LEU A 173 32.91 -12.72 2.51
N GLY A 174 31.77 -12.88 3.20
CA GLY A 174 31.64 -12.78 4.65
C GLY A 174 31.39 -11.37 5.18
N ASP A 175 31.54 -10.32 4.35
CA ASP A 175 31.22 -8.95 4.74
C ASP A 175 29.74 -8.79 5.05
N SER A 176 29.48 -7.88 5.98
CA SER A 176 28.12 -7.45 6.33
C SER A 176 27.97 -5.96 6.15
N TRP A 177 26.79 -5.54 5.73
CA TRP A 177 26.42 -4.13 5.60
C TRP A 177 25.03 -3.85 6.13
N LYS A 178 24.75 -2.60 6.41
CA LYS A 178 23.44 -2.12 6.83
C LYS A 178 22.89 -1.20 5.76
N PRO A 179 21.75 -1.53 5.16
CA PRO A 179 21.01 -0.60 4.31
C PRO A 179 20.69 0.69 5.07
N GLU A 180 20.50 1.78 4.35
CA GLU A 180 20.14 3.05 4.98
C GLU A 180 18.77 2.99 5.64
N THR A 181 18.53 3.92 6.58
CA THR A 181 17.28 3.98 7.35
C THR A 181 16.04 4.05 6.47
N TRP A 182 16.09 4.80 5.36
CA TRP A 182 14.98 4.88 4.42
C TRP A 182 14.67 3.54 3.74
N ALA A 183 15.70 2.73 3.47
CA ALA A 183 15.55 1.40 2.87
C ALA A 183 14.86 0.43 3.84
N VAL A 184 15.23 0.50 5.13
CA VAL A 184 14.56 -0.26 6.20
C VAL A 184 13.09 0.15 6.29
N GLN A 185 12.82 1.44 6.31
CA GLN A 185 11.47 1.99 6.37
C GLN A 185 10.62 1.56 5.17
N MET A 186 11.15 1.70 3.96
CA MET A 186 10.49 1.30 2.71
C MET A 186 10.16 -0.20 2.69
N LEU A 187 11.11 -1.04 3.07
CA LEU A 187 10.92 -2.50 3.04
C LEU A 187 9.91 -2.97 4.08
N CYS A 188 9.90 -2.34 5.27
CA CYS A 188 8.94 -2.66 6.34
C CYS A 188 7.57 -2.01 6.17
N GLY A 189 7.42 -1.01 5.29
CA GLY A 189 6.16 -0.31 5.06
C GLY A 189 5.65 0.48 6.27
N ILE A 190 6.55 1.04 7.10
CA ILE A 190 6.20 1.80 8.30
C ILE A 190 6.23 3.29 8.00
N GLU A 191 5.09 3.98 8.13
CA GLU A 191 4.98 5.41 7.80
C GLU A 191 5.81 6.30 8.74
N ALA A 192 5.70 6.08 10.03
CA ALA A 192 6.43 6.83 11.06
C ALA A 192 7.35 5.87 11.84
N MET A 193 8.49 5.53 11.26
CA MET A 193 9.47 4.65 11.88
C MET A 193 10.20 5.36 13.02
N THR A 194 10.23 4.76 14.20
CA THR A 194 10.96 5.28 15.38
C THR A 194 12.33 4.63 15.54
N LYS A 195 12.42 3.35 15.19
CA LYS A 195 13.70 2.63 15.11
C LYS A 195 13.61 1.52 14.07
N GLY A 196 14.73 1.16 13.47
CA GLY A 196 14.81 0.05 12.53
C GLY A 196 16.23 -0.19 12.08
N GLU A 197 16.56 -1.45 11.93
CA GLU A 197 17.84 -1.89 11.40
C GLU A 197 17.70 -3.22 10.69
N ILE A 198 18.37 -3.36 9.56
CA ILE A 198 18.55 -4.60 8.82
C ILE A 198 20.04 -4.78 8.61
N THR A 199 20.52 -6.00 8.80
CA THR A 199 21.88 -6.40 8.47
C THR A 199 21.82 -7.40 7.33
N CYS A 200 22.54 -7.10 6.26
CA CYS A 200 22.79 -7.99 5.13
C CYS A 200 24.18 -8.59 5.24
N LYS A 201 24.36 -9.83 4.76
CA LYS A 201 25.66 -10.51 4.77
C LYS A 201 25.86 -11.28 3.47
N LEU A 202 27.03 -11.14 2.85
CA LEU A 202 27.42 -11.92 1.68
C LEU A 202 27.90 -13.30 2.13
N GLU A 203 27.07 -14.31 1.90
CA GLU A 203 27.36 -15.70 2.33
C GLU A 203 28.13 -16.49 1.29
N GLU A 204 27.88 -16.25 0.02
CA GLU A 204 28.51 -16.95 -1.09
C GLU A 204 28.72 -15.99 -2.25
N ALA A 205 29.86 -16.09 -2.92
CA ALA A 205 30.14 -15.38 -4.17
C ALA A 205 31.09 -16.20 -5.03
N ASP A 206 30.75 -16.30 -6.30
CA ASP A 206 31.62 -16.81 -7.36
C ASP A 206 31.63 -15.84 -8.57
N ALA A 207 32.25 -16.23 -9.68
CA ALA A 207 32.35 -15.39 -10.86
C ALA A 207 30.97 -15.06 -11.50
N LYS A 208 29.90 -15.82 -11.21
CA LYS A 208 28.59 -15.73 -11.86
C LYS A 208 27.49 -15.30 -10.89
N SER A 209 27.59 -15.68 -9.64
CA SER A 209 26.51 -15.55 -8.68
C SER A 209 26.97 -15.10 -7.31
N ALA A 210 26.06 -14.51 -6.55
CA ALA A 210 26.24 -14.22 -5.14
C ALA A 210 24.94 -14.55 -4.37
N ARG A 211 25.07 -15.00 -3.12
CA ARG A 211 23.96 -15.22 -2.20
C ARG A 211 24.15 -14.36 -0.96
N VAL A 212 23.11 -13.59 -0.66
CA VAL A 212 23.07 -12.67 0.48
C VAL A 212 21.94 -13.08 1.41
N THR A 213 22.23 -13.13 2.70
CA THR A 213 21.21 -13.26 3.75
C THR A 213 20.96 -11.89 4.38
N PHE A 214 19.74 -11.69 4.89
CA PHE A 214 19.42 -10.49 5.65
C PHE A 214 18.48 -10.77 6.80
N SER A 215 18.61 -9.98 7.87
CA SER A 215 17.70 -10.04 9.01
C SER A 215 17.64 -8.68 9.71
N GLY A 216 16.52 -8.39 10.32
CA GLY A 216 16.35 -7.15 11.06
C GLY A 216 14.93 -6.94 11.57
N ALA A 217 14.71 -5.75 12.14
CA ALA A 217 13.42 -5.35 12.67
C ALA A 217 13.23 -3.84 12.55
N ALA A 218 12.00 -3.42 12.52
CA ALA A 218 11.61 -2.02 12.60
C ALA A 218 10.37 -1.84 13.49
N GLU A 219 10.29 -0.70 14.16
CA GLU A 219 9.16 -0.30 15.00
C GLU A 219 8.76 1.13 14.68
N GLY A 220 7.47 1.43 14.84
CA GLY A 220 6.93 2.75 14.57
C GLY A 220 5.41 2.74 14.56
N ALA A 221 4.81 3.48 13.64
CA ALA A 221 3.37 3.53 13.46
C ALA A 221 2.99 3.47 11.98
N THR A 222 1.88 2.78 11.70
CA THR A 222 1.21 2.75 10.39
C THR A 222 -0.21 3.26 10.58
N LEU A 223 -0.58 4.34 9.90
CA LEU A 223 -1.85 5.05 10.10
C LEU A 223 -2.13 5.36 11.59
N GLY A 224 -1.07 5.78 12.30
CA GLY A 224 -1.13 6.08 13.74
C GLY A 224 -1.20 4.88 14.67
N ALA A 225 -1.31 3.66 14.15
CA ALA A 225 -1.32 2.44 14.97
C ALA A 225 0.12 1.95 15.22
N PRO A 226 0.51 1.70 16.49
CA PRO A 226 1.80 1.10 16.80
C PRO A 226 2.02 -0.19 16.00
N THR A 227 3.16 -0.27 15.33
CA THR A 227 3.49 -1.36 14.40
C THR A 227 4.93 -1.81 14.65
N SER A 228 5.14 -3.13 14.66
CA SER A 228 6.44 -3.77 14.73
C SER A 228 6.54 -4.79 13.59
N VAL A 229 7.67 -4.78 12.90
CA VAL A 229 7.97 -5.69 11.79
C VAL A 229 9.30 -6.37 12.06
N GLN A 230 9.34 -7.70 11.89
CA GLN A 230 10.56 -8.49 11.87
C GLN A 230 10.73 -9.10 10.49
N LEU A 231 11.94 -9.02 9.96
CA LEU A 231 12.30 -9.52 8.64
C LEU A 231 13.48 -10.49 8.72
N THR A 232 13.37 -11.58 7.98
CA THR A 232 14.48 -12.46 7.67
C THR A 232 14.36 -12.92 6.23
N GLY A 233 15.49 -13.16 5.58
CA GLY A 233 15.43 -13.63 4.21
C GLY A 233 16.79 -13.83 3.57
N GLU A 234 16.73 -14.18 2.29
CA GLU A 234 17.90 -14.33 1.42
C GLU A 234 17.55 -13.86 0.01
N PHE A 235 18.56 -13.47 -0.73
CA PHE A 235 18.44 -13.27 -2.17
C PHE A 235 19.67 -13.75 -2.92
N ASN A 236 19.44 -14.13 -4.18
CA ASN A 236 20.48 -14.48 -5.14
C ASN A 236 20.65 -13.35 -6.15
N PHE A 237 21.89 -13.03 -6.47
CA PHE A 237 22.26 -12.02 -7.44
C PHE A 237 23.08 -12.65 -8.57
N ASP A 238 22.63 -12.48 -9.83
CA ASP A 238 23.38 -12.85 -11.01
C ASP A 238 24.34 -11.70 -11.34
N ARG A 239 25.65 -11.94 -11.18
CA ARG A 239 26.71 -10.95 -11.37
C ARG A 239 26.94 -10.61 -12.85
N ILE A 240 26.63 -11.55 -13.75
CA ILE A 240 26.77 -11.35 -15.20
C ILE A 240 25.61 -10.51 -15.71
N ALA A 241 24.38 -10.88 -15.35
CA ALA A 241 23.18 -10.14 -15.73
C ALA A 241 23.00 -8.85 -14.92
N LYS A 242 23.75 -8.66 -13.81
CA LYS A 242 23.56 -7.58 -12.83
C LYS A 242 22.09 -7.51 -12.37
N LEU A 243 21.59 -8.61 -11.81
CA LEU A 243 20.18 -8.79 -11.51
C LEU A 243 19.99 -9.61 -10.22
N MET A 244 19.18 -9.13 -9.29
CA MET A 244 18.62 -9.95 -8.23
C MET A 244 17.61 -10.91 -8.87
N THR A 245 17.90 -12.21 -8.84
CA THR A 245 17.13 -13.22 -9.58
C THR A 245 16.08 -13.92 -8.73
N ARG A 246 16.35 -14.12 -7.46
CA ARG A 246 15.46 -14.79 -6.53
C ARG A 246 15.56 -14.16 -5.15
N ALA A 247 14.43 -14.04 -4.47
CA ALA A 247 14.40 -13.70 -3.05
C ALA A 247 13.40 -14.57 -2.29
N ARG A 248 13.70 -14.83 -1.02
CA ARG A 248 12.78 -15.39 -0.05
C ARG A 248 12.76 -14.48 1.16
N VAL A 249 11.57 -14.07 1.56
CA VAL A 249 11.38 -13.15 2.68
C VAL A 249 10.37 -13.77 3.64
N LYS A 250 10.68 -13.76 4.91
CA LYS A 250 9.72 -13.99 5.98
C LYS A 250 9.56 -12.70 6.75
N GLN A 251 8.35 -12.15 6.74
CA GLN A 251 7.98 -10.96 7.48
C GLN A 251 6.95 -11.31 8.54
N THR A 252 7.23 -10.96 9.78
CA THR A 252 6.24 -11.02 10.88
C THR A 252 5.87 -9.61 11.26
N GLU A 253 4.58 -9.30 11.24
CA GLU A 253 4.04 -7.99 11.57
C GLU A 253 3.08 -8.10 12.75
N THR A 254 3.28 -7.24 13.74
CA THR A 254 2.33 -6.99 14.83
C THR A 254 1.92 -5.53 14.77
N ARG A 255 0.62 -5.27 14.64
CA ARG A 255 0.05 -3.92 14.61
C ARG A 255 -1.15 -3.84 15.54
N ALA A 256 -1.20 -2.78 16.34
CA ALA A 256 -2.35 -2.50 17.19
C ALA A 256 -3.61 -2.16 16.37
N ILE A 257 -4.78 -2.28 16.98
CA ILE A 257 -6.03 -1.81 16.35
C ILE A 257 -5.92 -0.30 16.16
N GLY A 258 -6.02 0.14 14.91
CA GLY A 258 -5.97 1.54 14.52
C GLY A 258 -7.32 2.14 14.20
N ALA A 259 -7.32 3.45 13.96
CA ALA A 259 -8.53 4.16 13.55
C ALA A 259 -9.00 3.74 12.16
N ALA A 260 -8.09 3.44 11.22
CA ALA A 260 -8.43 3.14 9.82
C ALA A 260 -8.25 1.67 9.43
N LYS A 261 -7.49 0.90 10.18
CA LYS A 261 -7.23 -0.52 9.86
C LYS A 261 -7.34 -1.40 11.11
N PRO A 262 -7.69 -2.69 10.96
CA PRO A 262 -7.67 -3.65 12.06
C PRO A 262 -6.26 -3.84 12.59
N GLY A 263 -6.14 -4.35 13.80
CA GLY A 263 -4.90 -4.88 14.33
C GLY A 263 -4.51 -6.16 13.59
N LEU A 264 -3.21 -6.44 13.56
CA LEU A 264 -2.63 -7.59 12.89
C LEU A 264 -1.65 -8.30 13.82
N GLU A 265 -1.61 -9.63 13.71
CA GLU A 265 -0.52 -10.46 14.17
C GLU A 265 -0.34 -11.56 13.13
N VAL A 266 0.51 -11.31 12.13
CA VAL A 266 0.62 -12.15 10.94
C VAL A 266 2.06 -12.44 10.57
N THR A 267 2.25 -13.57 9.90
CA THR A 267 3.48 -13.92 9.21
C THR A 267 3.20 -14.04 7.72
N ALA A 268 3.97 -13.33 6.92
CA ALA A 268 4.00 -13.42 5.47
C ALA A 268 5.27 -14.16 5.02
N ASN A 269 5.12 -15.18 4.19
CA ASN A 269 6.22 -15.84 3.48
C ASN A 269 6.12 -15.45 2.00
N VAL A 270 7.18 -14.85 1.49
CA VAL A 270 7.27 -14.37 0.11
C VAL A 270 8.34 -15.13 -0.63
N THR A 271 8.03 -15.62 -1.82
CA THR A 271 9.00 -16.07 -2.80
C THR A 271 8.90 -15.19 -4.04
N LEU A 272 10.03 -14.68 -4.49
CA LEU A 272 10.15 -13.84 -5.67
C LEU A 272 11.16 -14.46 -6.64
N GLU A 273 10.80 -14.52 -7.91
CA GLU A 273 11.69 -14.90 -9.00
C GLU A 273 11.66 -13.82 -10.09
N ARG A 274 12.85 -13.42 -10.56
CA ARG A 274 13.01 -12.42 -11.62
C ARG A 274 13.96 -13.00 -12.67
N THR A 275 13.52 -13.06 -13.91
CA THR A 275 14.29 -13.51 -15.06
C THR A 275 14.19 -12.48 -16.18
N LEU A 276 15.19 -12.38 -17.05
CA LEU A 276 15.05 -11.57 -18.25
C LEU A 276 13.93 -12.15 -19.12
N ALA A 277 13.10 -11.30 -19.71
CA ALA A 277 12.04 -11.74 -20.60
C ALA A 277 12.65 -12.26 -21.90
N GLU A 278 12.34 -13.50 -22.27
CA GLU A 278 12.92 -14.19 -23.42
C GLU A 278 12.26 -13.78 -24.74
N GLU A 279 10.96 -13.48 -24.71
CA GLU A 279 10.18 -13.15 -25.90
C GLU A 279 10.28 -11.67 -26.26
N ARG A 280 10.77 -11.37 -27.47
CA ARG A 280 10.80 -9.99 -27.99
C ARG A 280 9.42 -9.32 -28.00
N SER A 281 8.35 -10.07 -28.28
CA SER A 281 6.98 -9.58 -28.27
C SER A 281 6.53 -9.10 -26.89
N GLU A 282 6.90 -9.81 -25.83
CA GLU A 282 6.59 -9.40 -24.44
C GLU A 282 7.41 -8.17 -24.01
N ALA A 283 8.71 -8.15 -24.36
CA ALA A 283 9.59 -7.02 -24.05
C ALA A 283 9.13 -5.71 -24.73
N GLN A 284 8.50 -5.79 -25.90
CA GLN A 284 7.96 -4.62 -26.62
C GLN A 284 6.82 -3.91 -25.88
N LEU A 285 6.07 -4.62 -25.02
CA LEU A 285 4.97 -4.02 -24.25
C LEU A 285 5.43 -2.98 -23.23
N LEU A 286 6.70 -3.04 -22.82
CA LEU A 286 7.37 -2.03 -22.00
C LEU A 286 8.58 -1.45 -22.74
N SER A 287 8.45 -1.21 -24.04
CA SER A 287 9.51 -0.61 -24.88
C SER A 287 9.82 0.83 -24.47
N ASP A 288 10.92 1.39 -25.00
CA ASP A 288 11.31 2.79 -24.76
C ASP A 288 10.17 3.75 -25.09
N ALA A 289 9.48 3.55 -26.22
CA ALA A 289 8.33 4.36 -26.62
C ALA A 289 7.15 4.23 -25.63
N ALA A 290 6.85 3.00 -25.19
CA ALA A 290 5.74 2.77 -24.26
C ALA A 290 5.97 3.39 -22.87
N VAL A 291 7.22 3.43 -22.39
CA VAL A 291 7.53 3.99 -21.07
C VAL A 291 7.87 5.48 -21.10
N ALA A 292 8.23 6.04 -22.27
CA ALA A 292 8.56 7.46 -22.43
C ALA A 292 7.35 8.38 -22.14
N GLU A 293 6.13 7.88 -22.36
CA GLU A 293 4.89 8.61 -22.07
C GLU A 293 4.45 8.53 -20.61
N LEU A 294 5.11 7.69 -19.79
CA LEU A 294 4.77 7.57 -18.37
C LEU A 294 5.26 8.82 -17.62
N PRO A 295 4.39 9.49 -16.86
CA PRO A 295 4.78 10.68 -16.13
C PRO A 295 5.88 10.32 -15.13
N VAL A 296 6.88 11.21 -15.00
CA VAL A 296 7.95 11.06 -14.01
C VAL A 296 7.35 11.12 -12.60
N GLU A 297 6.51 12.12 -12.33
CA GLU A 297 5.67 12.20 -11.14
C GLU A 297 4.20 12.04 -11.55
N PRO A 298 3.40 11.25 -10.80
CA PRO A 298 1.99 11.09 -11.14
C PRO A 298 1.22 12.38 -10.88
N ALA A 299 0.33 12.74 -11.81
CA ALA A 299 -0.66 13.78 -11.54
C ALA A 299 -1.54 13.38 -10.33
N PRO A 300 -2.05 14.35 -9.53
CA PRO A 300 -2.87 14.04 -8.36
C PRO A 300 -4.03 13.09 -8.66
N GLU A 301 -4.66 13.23 -9.81
CA GLU A 301 -5.80 12.41 -10.24
C GLU A 301 -5.41 10.92 -10.47
N MET A 302 -4.16 10.64 -10.85
CA MET A 302 -3.64 9.27 -11.00
C MET A 302 -3.47 8.58 -9.64
N GLN A 303 -3.41 9.35 -8.57
CA GLN A 303 -3.28 8.84 -7.21
C GLN A 303 -4.64 8.60 -6.54
N PHE A 304 -5.73 9.09 -7.13
CA PHE A 304 -7.06 8.87 -6.60
C PHE A 304 -7.40 7.39 -6.59
N LEU A 305 -8.21 7.00 -5.62
CA LEU A 305 -8.87 5.71 -5.57
C LEU A 305 -10.33 5.87 -5.95
N ARG A 306 -10.89 4.81 -6.50
CA ARG A 306 -12.27 4.75 -6.96
C ARG A 306 -13.08 3.87 -6.01
N PHE A 307 -14.15 4.44 -5.49
CA PHE A 307 -15.21 3.69 -4.83
C PHE A 307 -16.36 3.43 -5.82
N GLU A 308 -16.92 2.22 -5.82
CA GLU A 308 -18.04 1.86 -6.69
C GLU A 308 -18.98 0.90 -5.97
N SER A 309 -20.22 1.33 -5.74
CA SER A 309 -21.28 0.54 -5.13
C SER A 309 -22.66 1.14 -5.45
N TRP A 310 -23.72 0.35 -5.34
CA TRP A 310 -25.12 0.78 -5.50
C TRP A 310 -25.42 1.56 -6.79
N GLY A 311 -24.72 1.24 -7.90
CA GLY A 311 -24.84 2.01 -9.13
C GLY A 311 -24.30 3.43 -9.02
N THR A 312 -23.43 3.70 -8.06
CA THR A 312 -22.72 4.97 -7.90
C THR A 312 -21.22 4.76 -7.96
N ARG A 313 -20.52 5.79 -8.36
CA ARG A 313 -19.06 5.85 -8.37
C ARG A 313 -18.62 7.21 -7.87
N PHE A 314 -17.58 7.24 -7.04
CA PHE A 314 -16.87 8.48 -6.71
C PHE A 314 -15.37 8.22 -6.56
N TYR A 315 -14.60 9.31 -6.56
CA TYR A 315 -13.16 9.27 -6.47
C TYR A 315 -12.72 10.00 -5.21
N HIS A 316 -11.68 9.51 -4.57
CA HIS A 316 -11.13 10.09 -3.35
C HIS A 316 -9.59 10.01 -3.36
N ASP A 317 -8.93 10.91 -2.66
CA ASP A 317 -7.51 10.82 -2.38
C ASP A 317 -7.19 9.65 -1.44
N ARG A 318 -5.90 9.38 -1.25
CA ARG A 318 -5.43 8.24 -0.46
C ARG A 318 -5.51 8.45 1.03
N ASP A 319 -5.79 9.67 1.51
CA ASP A 319 -6.01 9.96 2.92
C ASP A 319 -7.35 9.40 3.42
N TRP A 320 -8.30 9.14 2.49
CA TRP A 320 -9.54 8.43 2.77
C TRP A 320 -9.33 6.92 2.71
N HIS A 321 -9.45 6.25 3.83
CA HIS A 321 -9.30 4.79 3.95
C HIS A 321 -10.66 4.12 4.09
N GLN A 322 -10.95 3.15 3.24
CA GLN A 322 -12.14 2.32 3.35
C GLN A 322 -12.01 1.43 4.60
N PHE A 323 -12.86 1.70 5.59
CA PHE A 323 -12.84 1.00 6.87
C PHE A 323 -13.80 -0.18 6.91
N HIS A 324 -14.99 -0.01 6.33
CA HIS A 324 -16.05 -1.03 6.35
C HIS A 324 -16.97 -0.85 5.15
N GLN A 325 -17.49 -1.96 4.63
CA GLN A 325 -18.52 -1.95 3.57
C GLN A 325 -19.46 -3.13 3.74
N THR A 326 -20.75 -2.84 3.65
CA THR A 326 -21.86 -3.79 3.56
C THR A 326 -22.72 -3.48 2.35
N ASN A 327 -23.87 -4.17 2.21
CA ASN A 327 -24.86 -3.84 1.19
C ASN A 327 -25.57 -2.49 1.46
N ASP A 328 -25.55 -1.99 2.71
CA ASP A 328 -26.34 -0.85 3.14
C ASP A 328 -25.49 0.40 3.46
N VAL A 329 -24.22 0.21 3.75
CA VAL A 329 -23.33 1.31 4.13
C VAL A 329 -21.88 1.02 3.77
N ALA A 330 -21.17 2.07 3.33
CA ALA A 330 -19.72 2.11 3.31
C ALA A 330 -19.22 3.20 4.26
N VAL A 331 -18.17 2.89 5.00
CA VAL A 331 -17.52 3.79 5.93
C VAL A 331 -16.11 4.05 5.46
N LEU A 332 -15.78 5.32 5.20
CA LEU A 332 -14.43 5.76 4.93
C LEU A 332 -13.96 6.69 6.05
N ARG A 333 -12.68 6.60 6.38
CA ARG A 333 -12.03 7.41 7.42
C ARG A 333 -10.91 8.22 6.84
N LEU A 334 -10.93 9.52 7.10
CA LEU A 334 -9.90 10.45 6.70
C LEU A 334 -8.82 10.47 7.77
N MET A 335 -7.62 10.08 7.37
CA MET A 335 -6.44 10.08 8.24
C MET A 335 -5.53 11.25 7.88
N GLU A 336 -5.01 11.93 8.89
CA GLU A 336 -3.99 12.97 8.72
C GLU A 336 -2.89 12.78 9.76
N HIS A 337 -1.66 12.56 9.31
CA HIS A 337 -0.50 12.31 10.19
C HIS A 337 -0.78 11.27 11.30
N GLY A 338 -1.42 10.15 10.92
CA GLY A 338 -1.75 9.08 11.84
C GLY A 338 -2.95 9.33 12.77
N SER A 339 -3.64 10.45 12.62
CA SER A 339 -4.83 10.81 13.42
C SER A 339 -6.10 10.75 12.58
N LEU A 340 -7.19 10.30 13.19
CA LEU A 340 -8.52 10.35 12.56
C LEU A 340 -9.01 11.80 12.54
N LEU A 341 -9.17 12.35 11.33
CA LEU A 341 -9.67 13.71 11.14
C LEU A 341 -11.19 13.75 10.93
N ALA A 342 -11.71 12.81 10.13
CA ALA A 342 -13.14 12.72 9.84
C ALA A 342 -13.53 11.28 9.48
N GLN A 343 -14.82 11.00 9.57
CA GLN A 343 -15.42 9.78 9.03
C GLN A 343 -16.57 10.15 8.10
N VAL A 344 -16.74 9.41 7.01
CA VAL A 344 -17.92 9.50 6.16
C VAL A 344 -18.63 8.15 6.10
N ASN A 345 -19.94 8.18 6.28
CA ASN A 345 -20.83 7.07 6.00
C ASN A 345 -21.54 7.37 4.68
N VAL A 346 -21.44 6.46 3.73
CA VAL A 346 -22.13 6.53 2.43
C VAL A 346 -23.17 5.44 2.39
N SER A 347 -24.42 5.79 2.09
CA SER A 347 -25.53 4.83 2.07
C SER A 347 -26.46 5.08 0.89
N PRO A 348 -27.00 4.03 0.26
CA PRO A 348 -28.08 4.21 -0.70
C PRO A 348 -29.31 4.77 0.03
N VAL A 349 -30.04 5.64 -0.65
CA VAL A 349 -31.33 6.16 -0.21
C VAL A 349 -32.41 5.57 -1.11
N PRO A 350 -33.61 5.26 -0.61
CA PRO A 350 -34.68 4.74 -1.46
C PRO A 350 -34.89 5.58 -2.72
N ALA A 351 -34.99 4.92 -3.86
CA ALA A 351 -35.16 5.62 -5.15
C ALA A 351 -36.54 6.26 -5.22
N THR A 352 -36.63 7.39 -5.90
CA THR A 352 -37.88 8.10 -6.20
C THR A 352 -38.24 7.96 -7.67
N ALA A 353 -39.34 8.54 -8.11
CA ALA A 353 -39.67 8.63 -9.52
C ALA A 353 -38.61 9.44 -10.30
N ALA A 354 -38.44 9.17 -11.58
CA ALA A 354 -37.52 9.92 -12.42
C ALA A 354 -37.88 11.43 -12.38
N GLY A 355 -36.87 12.27 -12.26
CA GLY A 355 -37.03 13.73 -12.12
C GLY A 355 -37.40 14.18 -10.71
N SER A 356 -37.53 13.27 -9.74
CA SER A 356 -37.83 13.56 -8.35
C SER A 356 -36.70 13.17 -7.42
N HIS A 357 -36.72 13.68 -6.19
CA HIS A 357 -35.79 13.35 -5.10
C HIS A 357 -36.51 13.51 -3.76
N THR A 358 -35.95 12.98 -2.69
CA THR A 358 -36.41 13.27 -1.32
C THR A 358 -36.42 14.77 -1.10
N SER A 359 -37.52 15.33 -0.57
CA SER A 359 -37.61 16.77 -0.37
C SER A 359 -36.61 17.26 0.69
N GLU A 360 -36.24 18.52 0.61
CA GLU A 360 -35.31 19.15 1.56
C GLU A 360 -35.86 19.09 2.99
N GLU A 361 -37.17 19.30 3.17
CA GLU A 361 -37.84 19.22 4.48
C GLU A 361 -37.83 17.79 5.03
N GLN A 362 -38.11 16.80 4.17
CA GLN A 362 -38.06 15.41 4.59
C GLN A 362 -36.64 15.02 5.01
N PHE A 363 -35.65 15.38 4.21
CA PHE A 363 -34.24 15.10 4.50
C PHE A 363 -33.79 15.72 5.83
N GLN A 364 -34.17 16.98 6.11
CA GLN A 364 -33.89 17.62 7.40
C GLN A 364 -34.63 16.95 8.56
N THR A 365 -35.85 16.46 8.32
CA THR A 365 -36.61 15.71 9.33
C THR A 365 -35.91 14.41 9.68
N ASP A 366 -35.45 13.67 8.67
CA ASP A 366 -34.68 12.41 8.84
C ASP A 366 -33.38 12.66 9.62
N ILE A 367 -32.69 13.76 9.35
CA ILE A 367 -31.49 14.18 10.10
C ILE A 367 -31.83 14.42 11.58
N ARG A 368 -32.88 15.15 11.87
CA ARG A 368 -33.31 15.39 13.26
C ARG A 368 -33.65 14.10 14.00
N GLN A 369 -34.32 13.18 13.33
CA GLN A 369 -34.64 11.87 13.90
C GLN A 369 -33.38 11.03 14.15
N SER A 370 -32.47 10.98 13.18
CA SER A 370 -31.23 10.22 13.24
C SER A 370 -30.31 10.70 14.37
N LEU A 371 -30.14 11.99 14.55
CA LEU A 371 -29.28 12.57 15.57
C LEU A 371 -29.93 12.61 16.96
N GLY A 372 -31.26 12.81 17.01
CA GLY A 372 -32.01 12.90 18.25
C GLY A 372 -31.38 13.89 19.25
N LYS A 373 -30.96 13.41 20.41
CA LYS A 373 -30.38 14.24 21.48
C LYS A 373 -28.96 14.76 21.14
N LYS A 374 -28.31 14.23 20.14
CA LYS A 374 -26.98 14.69 19.70
C LYS A 374 -27.06 16.02 18.92
N LEU A 375 -28.21 16.34 18.36
CA LEU A 375 -28.46 17.55 17.60
C LEU A 375 -28.57 18.77 18.51
N LYS A 376 -27.77 19.81 18.26
CA LYS A 376 -27.98 21.16 18.85
C LYS A 376 -28.72 22.06 17.85
N SER A 377 -28.19 22.22 16.64
CA SER A 377 -28.82 23.07 15.63
C SER A 377 -28.44 22.66 14.21
N ILE A 378 -29.34 22.99 13.26
CA ILE A 378 -28.99 23.03 11.84
C ILE A 378 -28.42 24.42 11.56
N ILE A 379 -27.13 24.49 11.21
CA ILE A 379 -26.43 25.75 10.97
C ILE A 379 -26.78 26.29 9.60
N LYS A 380 -26.80 25.41 8.58
CA LYS A 380 -27.00 25.79 7.19
C LYS A 380 -27.62 24.67 6.38
N SER A 381 -28.47 25.01 5.45
CA SER A 381 -29.02 24.12 4.43
C SER A 381 -28.93 24.81 3.09
N GLU A 382 -28.32 24.17 2.12
CA GLU A 382 -28.07 24.79 0.82
C GLU A 382 -27.99 23.78 -0.32
N PRO A 383 -28.58 24.10 -1.50
CA PRO A 383 -28.28 23.38 -2.70
C PRO A 383 -26.84 23.64 -3.14
N LEU A 384 -26.14 22.61 -3.60
CA LEU A 384 -24.80 22.76 -4.16
C LEU A 384 -24.89 23.07 -5.65
N LYS A 385 -24.02 23.96 -6.12
CA LYS A 385 -23.95 24.31 -7.54
C LYS A 385 -23.47 23.10 -8.35
N PRO A 386 -24.11 22.82 -9.50
CA PRO A 386 -23.65 21.82 -10.44
C PRO A 386 -22.19 22.03 -10.85
N ARG A 387 -21.49 20.95 -11.18
CA ARG A 387 -20.08 20.99 -11.61
C ARG A 387 -19.92 21.73 -12.95
N ASN A 388 -20.89 21.55 -13.84
CA ASN A 388 -20.96 22.18 -15.16
C ASN A 388 -22.41 22.24 -15.64
N ALA A 389 -22.68 22.85 -16.80
CA ALA A 389 -24.01 23.02 -17.36
C ALA A 389 -24.73 21.71 -17.75
N THR A 390 -24.00 20.61 -17.90
CA THR A 390 -24.56 19.27 -18.22
C THR A 390 -24.83 18.43 -16.98
N ASP A 391 -24.33 18.84 -15.83
CA ASP A 391 -24.55 18.13 -14.55
C ASP A 391 -25.99 18.40 -14.06
N ARG A 392 -26.84 17.40 -14.21
CA ARG A 392 -28.26 17.45 -13.83
C ARG A 392 -28.55 16.76 -12.48
N ARG A 393 -27.52 16.44 -11.71
CA ARG A 393 -27.70 15.85 -10.38
C ARG A 393 -28.28 16.90 -9.43
N PHE A 394 -29.17 16.46 -8.58
CA PHE A 394 -29.54 17.21 -7.40
C PHE A 394 -28.51 16.94 -6.30
N LEU A 395 -27.93 18.00 -5.75
CA LEU A 395 -26.96 17.94 -4.66
C LEU A 395 -27.38 18.94 -3.59
N PHE A 396 -27.63 18.46 -2.38
CA PHE A 396 -28.08 19.26 -1.26
C PHE A 396 -27.24 18.99 -0.03
N ARG A 397 -26.79 20.02 0.67
CA ARG A 397 -25.97 19.94 1.87
C ARG A 397 -26.69 20.53 3.07
N VAL A 398 -26.67 19.81 4.20
CA VAL A 398 -27.11 20.30 5.50
C VAL A 398 -25.95 20.23 6.49
N THR A 399 -25.57 21.37 7.06
CA THR A 399 -24.53 21.46 8.08
C THR A 399 -25.20 21.51 9.46
N VAL A 400 -24.75 20.64 10.33
CA VAL A 400 -25.38 20.42 11.65
C VAL A 400 -24.33 20.54 12.73
N ASP A 401 -24.65 21.26 13.80
CA ASP A 401 -23.86 21.33 15.02
C ASP A 401 -24.52 20.49 16.13
N GLY A 402 -23.69 19.86 16.95
CA GLY A 402 -24.16 19.06 18.07
C GLY A 402 -23.05 18.44 18.89
N GLU A 403 -23.36 17.32 19.55
CA GLU A 403 -22.43 16.66 20.47
C GLU A 403 -22.61 15.14 20.43
N ALA A 404 -21.52 14.42 20.45
CA ALA A 404 -21.51 12.97 20.61
C ALA A 404 -20.53 12.58 21.71
N ASP A 405 -21.03 11.84 22.71
CA ASP A 405 -20.23 11.34 23.85
C ASP A 405 -19.40 12.45 24.54
N GLY A 406 -19.98 13.65 24.70
CA GLY A 406 -19.34 14.81 25.31
C GLY A 406 -18.38 15.58 24.39
N VAL A 407 -18.23 15.17 23.13
CA VAL A 407 -17.37 15.82 22.15
C VAL A 407 -18.19 16.70 21.21
N PRO A 408 -17.88 18.02 21.07
CA PRO A 408 -18.49 18.86 20.06
C PRO A 408 -18.23 18.36 18.65
N MET A 409 -19.29 18.16 17.88
CA MET A 409 -19.26 17.59 16.54
C MET A 409 -19.95 18.48 15.53
N THR A 410 -19.43 18.49 14.34
CA THR A 410 -20.11 19.05 13.16
C THR A 410 -20.35 17.92 12.16
N TRP A 411 -21.60 17.79 11.71
CA TRP A 411 -21.97 16.85 10.66
C TRP A 411 -22.29 17.60 9.36
N PHE A 412 -21.82 17.04 8.24
CA PHE A 412 -22.22 17.47 6.91
C PHE A 412 -23.02 16.36 6.26
N TYR A 413 -24.31 16.54 6.13
CA TYR A 413 -25.21 15.64 5.45
C TYR A 413 -25.36 16.06 4.00
N HIS A 414 -25.19 15.14 3.07
CA HIS A 414 -25.42 15.37 1.66
C HIS A 414 -26.47 14.41 1.14
N LEU A 415 -27.48 14.92 0.45
CA LEU A 415 -28.38 14.15 -0.39
C LEU A 415 -28.00 14.39 -1.84
N CYS A 416 -27.73 13.30 -2.55
CA CYS A 416 -27.36 13.33 -3.95
C CYS A 416 -28.35 12.47 -4.73
N ALA A 417 -28.98 13.05 -5.77
CA ALA A 417 -29.92 12.32 -6.60
C ALA A 417 -29.60 12.47 -8.09
N ALA A 418 -29.79 11.36 -8.82
CA ALA A 418 -29.71 11.34 -10.26
C ALA A 418 -31.05 11.78 -10.90
N PRO A 419 -31.08 12.24 -12.14
CA PRO A 419 -32.33 12.46 -12.88
C PRO A 419 -33.21 11.20 -13.02
N THR A 420 -32.65 10.01 -12.84
CA THR A 420 -33.36 8.72 -12.83
C THR A 420 -34.12 8.44 -11.55
N GLY A 421 -33.96 9.30 -10.51
CA GLY A 421 -34.55 9.08 -9.18
C GLY A 421 -33.69 8.23 -8.24
N GLN A 422 -32.54 7.71 -8.70
CA GLN A 422 -31.56 7.01 -7.83
C GLN A 422 -30.92 8.02 -6.87
N GLN A 423 -30.76 7.64 -5.61
CA GLN A 423 -30.25 8.53 -4.57
C GLN A 423 -29.17 7.87 -3.70
N VAL A 424 -28.27 8.69 -3.18
CA VAL A 424 -27.24 8.29 -2.21
C VAL A 424 -27.05 9.43 -1.21
N SER A 425 -26.79 9.07 0.04
CA SER A 425 -26.48 9.99 1.12
C SER A 425 -25.02 9.84 1.56
N PHE A 426 -24.37 10.96 1.85
CA PHE A 426 -23.07 11.03 2.52
C PHE A 426 -23.26 11.75 3.85
N VAL A 427 -22.74 11.17 4.92
CA VAL A 427 -22.78 11.76 6.25
C VAL A 427 -21.37 11.85 6.80
N PHE A 428 -20.79 13.03 6.74
CA PHE A 428 -19.48 13.30 7.30
C PHE A 428 -19.62 13.69 8.77
N ALA A 429 -18.79 13.13 9.62
CA ALA A 429 -18.68 13.46 11.04
C ALA A 429 -17.26 13.98 11.31
N VAL A 430 -17.17 15.18 11.88
CA VAL A 430 -15.91 15.87 12.16
C VAL A 430 -16.00 16.46 13.57
N GLU A 431 -14.95 16.27 14.38
CA GLU A 431 -14.87 17.04 15.63
C GLU A 431 -14.76 18.53 15.32
N THR A 432 -15.59 19.37 15.96
CA THR A 432 -15.67 20.81 15.64
C THR A 432 -14.31 21.51 15.67
N LYS A 433 -13.40 21.11 16.57
CA LYS A 433 -12.04 21.64 16.64
C LYS A 433 -11.19 21.36 15.37
N ASN A 434 -11.58 20.40 14.56
CA ASN A 434 -10.84 19.95 13.38
C ASN A 434 -11.40 20.53 12.07
N LEU A 435 -12.41 21.39 12.11
CA LEU A 435 -13.08 21.93 10.92
C LEU A 435 -12.13 22.67 9.98
N GLU A 436 -11.19 23.42 10.52
CA GLU A 436 -10.20 24.14 9.72
C GLU A 436 -9.32 23.19 8.92
N LYS A 437 -8.84 22.12 9.55
CA LYS A 437 -8.05 21.07 8.88
C LYS A 437 -8.87 20.28 7.86
N PHE A 438 -10.13 20.02 8.19
CA PHE A 438 -11.06 19.31 7.30
C PHE A 438 -11.30 20.09 5.99
N ASN A 439 -11.32 21.41 6.05
CA ASN A 439 -11.29 22.34 4.90
C ASN A 439 -12.22 21.92 3.74
N ASN A 440 -13.49 21.65 4.03
CA ASN A 440 -14.50 21.25 3.03
C ASN A 440 -14.15 20.02 2.17
N ARG A 441 -13.38 19.08 2.68
CA ARG A 441 -13.08 17.81 1.98
C ARG A 441 -14.32 16.97 1.67
N ASP A 442 -15.46 17.23 2.35
CA ASP A 442 -16.77 16.68 2.00
C ASP A 442 -17.19 17.06 0.57
N LEU A 443 -17.03 18.33 0.21
CA LEU A 443 -17.38 18.81 -1.13
C LEU A 443 -16.49 18.20 -2.22
N SER A 444 -15.22 17.98 -1.94
CA SER A 444 -14.31 17.35 -2.90
C SER A 444 -14.78 15.94 -3.26
N LEU A 445 -15.24 15.18 -2.28
CA LEU A 445 -15.70 13.80 -2.46
C LEU A 445 -17.07 13.75 -3.17
N VAL A 446 -18.04 14.55 -2.71
CA VAL A 446 -19.40 14.57 -3.26
C VAL A 446 -19.44 15.10 -4.70
N ARG A 447 -18.63 16.08 -5.05
CA ARG A 447 -18.56 16.63 -6.42
C ARG A 447 -18.06 15.62 -7.44
N LEU A 448 -17.27 14.64 -7.03
CA LEU A 448 -16.74 13.57 -7.89
C LEU A 448 -17.69 12.36 -7.99
N LEU A 449 -18.87 12.42 -7.37
CA LEU A 449 -19.89 11.37 -7.49
C LEU A 449 -20.41 11.27 -8.93
N GLU A 450 -20.57 10.06 -9.41
CA GLU A 450 -21.22 9.70 -10.66
C GLU A 450 -22.30 8.65 -10.39
N PHE A 451 -23.44 8.77 -11.05
CA PHE A 451 -24.45 7.71 -11.10
C PHE A 451 -24.21 6.88 -12.36
N ILE A 452 -23.97 5.59 -12.15
CA ILE A 452 -23.70 4.66 -13.25
C ILE A 452 -25.03 4.14 -13.76
N PRO A 453 -25.34 4.28 -15.06
CA PRO A 453 -26.54 3.68 -15.63
C PRO A 453 -26.55 2.17 -15.32
N SER A 454 -27.66 1.67 -14.76
CA SER A 454 -27.84 0.22 -14.65
C SER A 454 -27.72 -0.36 -16.07
N ARG A 455 -26.75 -1.25 -16.29
CA ARG A 455 -26.81 -2.09 -17.50
C ARG A 455 -28.13 -2.84 -17.42
N GLN A 456 -29.14 -2.38 -18.15
CA GLN A 456 -30.31 -3.21 -18.39
C GLN A 456 -29.74 -4.53 -18.90
N ALA A 457 -30.01 -5.61 -18.16
CA ALA A 457 -29.73 -6.94 -18.64
C ALA A 457 -30.40 -7.02 -20.02
N ALA A 458 -29.59 -7.09 -21.07
CA ALA A 458 -30.09 -7.42 -22.39
C ALA A 458 -30.79 -8.75 -22.23
N LYS A 459 -32.13 -8.68 -22.38
CA LYS A 459 -33.01 -9.87 -22.41
C LYS A 459 -32.64 -10.75 -23.58
#